data_1f35398311ab2c0d9e630c3c0c215589
#
_entry.id   1f35398311ab2c0d9e630c3c0c215589
#
_cell.length_a   1.000
_cell.length_b   1.000
_cell.length_c   1.000
_cell.angle_alpha   90.00
_cell.angle_beta   90.00
_cell.angle_gamma   90.00
#
_symmetry.space_group_name_H-M   'P 1'
#
loop_
_entity.id
_entity.type
_entity.pdbx_description
1 polymer ?
#
loop_
_entity_poly.entity_id
_entity_poly.type
_entity_poly.pdbx_seq_one_letter_code
_entity_poly.pdbx_strand_id
1 'polypeptide(L)'
;YVMNQDEYDGLKQWMNHPNEDIIDISYDEADICAKAFVLGFGEYEIKDDIAEVHLASDLKEYIDVLDQKTEDEIYTKIETFDDRVGRLMQLYCVIELEELYKIYKKTYDPKQGKREFFRYVYWRGRMNDLLNTYQEPDGTAYVAMHGMDVHKIIEKREIYAKDLPLNEFPEWEINELTDNIANRAESINILYMMLQEQFRMPEQETSEILFNTISSVMSGDTLGVIIENIKTRVNKTWTPDIYAEMWNMISDLMIELELPILKARSRDEYAMEQEMSPWSIGMLSDKENFKNTKQQHLYEFPRSIQERLYNIESTGMKEDIDKLFAYKKGNRICSEEFLYMLSSSCIVYGYIKEARSLIKELKNSSTAGKKIAKLLEIEIDQYDNVMDMGDY
;
A
#
# COMPACT_ATOMS: atom_id res chain seq x y z
N TYR A 1 -24.59 1.80 20.06
CA TYR A 1 -24.72 2.20 18.62
C TYR A 1 -23.37 2.18 17.89
N VAL A 2 -22.74 1.00 17.83
CA VAL A 2 -21.45 0.80 17.13
C VAL A 2 -21.36 -0.58 16.44
N MET A 3 -22.40 -1.39 16.49
CA MET A 3 -22.52 -2.67 15.78
C MET A 3 -23.32 -2.47 14.49
N ASN A 4 -22.91 -3.13 13.41
CA ASN A 4 -23.72 -3.21 12.20
C ASN A 4 -24.84 -4.23 12.36
N GLN A 5 -25.68 -4.43 11.33
CA GLN A 5 -26.85 -5.31 11.44
C GLN A 5 -26.46 -6.75 11.73
N ASP A 6 -25.51 -7.31 11.00
CA ASP A 6 -25.07 -8.71 11.13
C ASP A 6 -24.49 -8.98 12.53
N GLU A 7 -23.64 -8.07 13.03
CA GLU A 7 -23.07 -8.13 14.37
C GLU A 7 -24.14 -8.11 15.47
N TYR A 8 -25.16 -7.29 15.29
CA TYR A 8 -26.25 -7.15 16.26
C TYR A 8 -27.24 -8.32 16.18
N ASP A 9 -27.57 -8.79 14.99
CA ASP A 9 -28.45 -9.95 14.79
C ASP A 9 -27.80 -11.22 15.36
N GLY A 10 -26.49 -11.40 15.17
CA GLY A 10 -25.74 -12.45 15.83
C GLY A 10 -25.83 -12.37 17.36
N LEU A 11 -25.63 -11.16 17.92
CA LEU A 11 -25.78 -10.96 19.37
C LEU A 11 -27.19 -11.26 19.85
N LYS A 12 -28.23 -10.83 19.13
CA LYS A 12 -29.63 -11.17 19.43
C LYS A 12 -29.90 -12.67 19.37
N GLN A 13 -29.35 -13.37 18.39
CA GLN A 13 -29.49 -14.81 18.26
C GLN A 13 -28.93 -15.53 19.50
N TRP A 14 -27.76 -15.13 19.98
CA TRP A 14 -27.17 -15.72 21.18
C TRP A 14 -27.95 -15.41 22.45
N MET A 15 -28.47 -14.19 22.60
CA MET A 15 -29.31 -13.81 23.74
C MET A 15 -30.64 -14.56 23.81
N ASN A 16 -31.13 -15.04 22.69
CA ASN A 16 -32.39 -15.80 22.62
C ASN A 16 -32.18 -17.30 22.78
N HIS A 17 -30.95 -17.78 23.02
CA HIS A 17 -30.71 -19.17 23.37
C HIS A 17 -31.42 -19.49 24.69
N PRO A 18 -32.34 -20.46 24.71
CA PRO A 18 -33.12 -20.75 25.90
C PRO A 18 -32.26 -21.44 26.96
N ASN A 19 -32.12 -20.83 28.11
CA ASN A 19 -31.63 -21.40 29.37
C ASN A 19 -30.14 -21.79 29.46
N GLU A 20 -29.26 -21.23 28.65
CA GLU A 20 -27.84 -21.53 28.76
C GLU A 20 -27.06 -20.27 29.13
N ASP A 21 -26.33 -20.31 30.24
CA ASP A 21 -25.35 -19.31 30.64
C ASP A 21 -24.09 -19.40 29.73
N ILE A 22 -23.96 -20.49 28.97
CA ILE A 22 -22.88 -20.82 28.07
C ILE A 22 -23.47 -21.15 26.70
N ILE A 23 -22.98 -20.54 25.66
CA ILE A 23 -23.35 -20.80 24.27
C ILE A 23 -22.11 -21.33 23.54
N ASP A 24 -22.22 -22.51 22.96
CA ASP A 24 -21.19 -23.07 22.11
C ASP A 24 -21.39 -22.58 20.68
N ILE A 25 -20.40 -21.91 20.12
CA ILE A 25 -20.42 -21.41 18.75
C ILE A 25 -19.23 -21.94 17.96
N SER A 26 -19.38 -22.04 16.66
CA SER A 26 -18.27 -22.40 15.77
C SER A 26 -17.18 -21.32 15.80
N TYR A 27 -15.96 -21.70 15.45
CA TYR A 27 -14.83 -20.78 15.36
C TYR A 27 -15.11 -19.62 14.35
N ASP A 28 -15.84 -19.89 13.27
CA ASP A 28 -16.22 -18.90 12.27
C ASP A 28 -17.19 -17.84 12.83
N GLU A 29 -17.98 -18.18 13.85
CA GLU A 29 -18.87 -17.26 14.54
C GLU A 29 -18.17 -16.52 15.71
N ALA A 30 -16.97 -16.96 16.10
CA ALA A 30 -16.21 -16.38 17.20
C ALA A 30 -15.82 -14.91 16.97
N ASP A 31 -15.71 -14.48 15.70
CA ASP A 31 -15.43 -13.08 15.35
C ASP A 31 -16.52 -12.13 15.83
N ILE A 32 -17.81 -12.47 15.65
CA ILE A 32 -18.94 -11.69 16.15
C ILE A 32 -18.92 -11.64 17.69
N CYS A 33 -18.56 -12.76 18.33
CA CYS A 33 -18.38 -12.83 19.77
C CYS A 33 -17.26 -11.90 20.25
N ALA A 34 -16.09 -11.98 19.63
CA ALA A 34 -14.96 -11.13 19.99
C ALA A 34 -15.34 -9.64 19.95
N LYS A 35 -16.11 -9.23 18.95
CA LYS A 35 -16.65 -7.87 18.83
C LYS A 35 -17.59 -7.50 19.99
N ALA A 36 -18.50 -8.39 20.37
CA ALA A 36 -19.38 -8.20 21.51
C ALA A 36 -18.62 -8.01 22.84
N PHE A 37 -17.52 -8.77 23.01
CA PHE A 37 -16.68 -8.68 24.22
C PHE A 37 -15.85 -7.41 24.28
N VAL A 38 -15.37 -6.90 23.15
CA VAL A 38 -14.72 -5.59 23.08
C VAL A 38 -15.66 -4.51 23.63
N LEU A 39 -16.96 -4.66 23.48
CA LEU A 39 -17.99 -3.77 24.03
C LEU A 39 -18.35 -4.06 25.50
N GLY A 40 -17.79 -5.10 26.09
CA GLY A 40 -18.07 -5.48 27.49
C GLY A 40 -19.38 -6.22 27.67
N PHE A 41 -19.91 -6.87 26.63
CA PHE A 41 -21.18 -7.60 26.67
C PHE A 41 -21.06 -9.02 27.25
N GLY A 42 -19.85 -9.46 27.55
CA GLY A 42 -19.61 -10.79 28.14
C GLY A 42 -18.14 -11.21 28.10
N GLU A 43 -17.91 -12.49 28.23
CA GLU A 43 -16.61 -13.14 28.17
C GLU A 43 -16.68 -14.39 27.27
N TYR A 44 -15.58 -14.81 26.70
CA TYR A 44 -15.52 -16.06 25.93
C TYR A 44 -14.19 -16.78 26.14
N GLU A 45 -14.22 -18.08 25.96
CA GLU A 45 -13.05 -18.95 25.96
C GLU A 45 -13.12 -19.90 24.74
N ILE A 46 -12.02 -20.01 24.00
CA ILE A 46 -11.95 -20.91 22.84
C ILE A 46 -11.34 -22.24 23.29
N LYS A 47 -12.05 -23.36 23.04
CA LYS A 47 -11.62 -24.73 23.31
C LYS A 47 -11.93 -25.61 22.11
N ASP A 48 -10.94 -26.27 21.56
CA ASP A 48 -11.12 -27.29 20.50
C ASP A 48 -12.03 -26.85 19.32
N ASP A 49 -11.80 -25.66 18.75
CA ASP A 49 -12.59 -25.05 17.67
C ASP A 49 -14.03 -24.64 18.03
N ILE A 50 -14.35 -24.63 19.32
CA ILE A 50 -15.63 -24.14 19.84
C ILE A 50 -15.35 -22.96 20.78
N ALA A 51 -16.14 -21.92 20.69
CA ALA A 51 -16.11 -20.82 21.66
C ALA A 51 -17.27 -20.97 22.67
N GLU A 52 -16.90 -21.09 23.94
CA GLU A 52 -17.84 -20.96 25.06
C GLU A 52 -18.07 -19.48 25.35
N VAL A 53 -19.31 -19.00 25.23
CA VAL A 53 -19.67 -17.59 25.35
C VAL A 53 -20.51 -17.37 26.60
N HIS A 54 -20.08 -16.41 27.43
CA HIS A 54 -20.79 -16.00 28.64
C HIS A 54 -21.27 -14.56 28.47
N LEU A 55 -22.55 -14.35 28.16
CA LEU A 55 -23.12 -13.01 28.01
C LEU A 55 -23.48 -12.40 29.37
N ALA A 56 -23.35 -11.07 29.49
CA ALA A 56 -23.78 -10.34 30.67
C ALA A 56 -25.30 -10.50 30.85
N SER A 57 -25.73 -10.89 32.07
CA SER A 57 -27.11 -11.25 32.36
C SER A 57 -28.12 -10.10 32.19
N ASP A 58 -27.67 -8.86 32.29
CA ASP A 58 -28.47 -7.65 32.11
C ASP A 58 -28.52 -7.14 30.68
N LEU A 59 -27.73 -7.72 29.76
CA LEU A 59 -27.64 -7.27 28.37
C LEU A 59 -28.98 -7.28 27.65
N LYS A 60 -29.83 -8.27 27.93
CA LYS A 60 -31.16 -8.42 27.33
C LYS A 60 -32.07 -7.24 27.60
N GLU A 61 -32.00 -6.68 28.81
CA GLU A 61 -32.81 -5.52 29.19
C GLU A 61 -32.48 -4.27 28.36
N TYR A 62 -31.28 -4.17 27.83
CA TYR A 62 -30.83 -3.03 27.02
C TYR A 62 -31.07 -3.21 25.52
N ILE A 63 -31.09 -4.44 25.03
CA ILE A 63 -31.23 -4.74 23.59
C ILE A 63 -32.70 -4.75 23.17
N ASP A 64 -33.59 -5.29 23.98
CA ASP A 64 -35.02 -5.36 23.66
C ASP A 64 -35.77 -3.99 23.69
N VAL A 65 -35.07 -2.90 24.01
CA VAL A 65 -35.67 -1.55 24.13
C VAL A 65 -35.80 -0.82 22.80
N LEU A 66 -35.07 -1.21 21.77
CA LEU A 66 -35.07 -0.53 20.47
C LEU A 66 -36.24 -1.04 19.60
N ASP A 67 -37.00 -0.10 19.03
CA ASP A 67 -37.94 -0.45 17.97
C ASP A 67 -37.21 -0.62 16.63
N GLN A 68 -37.80 -1.42 15.73
CA GLN A 68 -37.20 -1.77 14.44
C GLN A 68 -36.79 -0.53 13.61
N LYS A 69 -37.59 0.51 13.62
CA LYS A 69 -37.29 1.74 12.88
C LYS A 69 -36.03 2.43 13.39
N THR A 70 -35.87 2.46 14.71
CA THR A 70 -34.68 3.05 15.36
C THR A 70 -33.45 2.21 15.08
N GLU A 71 -33.58 0.87 15.07
CA GLU A 71 -32.51 -0.06 14.68
C GLU A 71 -32.07 0.21 13.24
N ASP A 72 -32.98 0.25 12.28
CA ASP A 72 -32.69 0.48 10.86
C ASP A 72 -31.99 1.83 10.62
N GLU A 73 -32.42 2.89 11.34
CA GLU A 73 -31.76 4.20 11.26
C GLU A 73 -30.33 4.18 11.81
N ILE A 74 -30.06 3.37 12.84
CA ILE A 74 -28.72 3.20 13.43
C ILE A 74 -27.82 2.43 12.48
N TYR A 75 -28.29 1.32 11.91
CA TYR A 75 -27.53 0.51 10.97
C TYR A 75 -27.14 1.30 9.73
N THR A 76 -28.10 1.99 9.12
CA THR A 76 -27.83 2.85 7.97
C THR A 76 -26.75 3.90 8.26
N LYS A 77 -26.73 4.45 9.48
CA LYS A 77 -25.69 5.39 9.89
C LYS A 77 -24.31 4.73 10.03
N ILE A 78 -24.27 3.53 10.61
CA ILE A 78 -23.02 2.79 10.82
C ILE A 78 -22.45 2.35 9.46
N GLU A 79 -23.27 1.76 8.61
CA GLU A 79 -22.87 1.33 7.27
C GLU A 79 -22.36 2.51 6.43
N THR A 80 -23.09 3.63 6.46
CA THR A 80 -22.65 4.85 5.77
C THR A 80 -21.32 5.37 6.34
N PHE A 81 -21.12 5.26 7.65
CA PHE A 81 -19.90 5.67 8.30
C PHE A 81 -18.74 4.74 7.91
N ASP A 82 -18.95 3.43 8.00
CA ASP A 82 -17.94 2.42 7.66
C ASP A 82 -17.53 2.52 6.19
N ASP A 83 -18.49 2.67 5.27
CA ASP A 83 -18.21 2.87 3.86
C ASP A 83 -17.35 4.12 3.63
N ARG A 84 -17.78 5.28 4.15
CA ARG A 84 -17.08 6.55 3.94
C ARG A 84 -15.69 6.59 4.58
N VAL A 85 -15.56 6.12 5.81
CA VAL A 85 -14.26 6.06 6.49
C VAL A 85 -13.37 5.01 5.85
N GLY A 86 -13.92 3.85 5.47
CA GLY A 86 -13.21 2.81 4.75
C GLY A 86 -12.61 3.31 3.44
N ARG A 87 -13.39 4.05 2.64
CA ARG A 87 -12.91 4.68 1.39
C ARG A 87 -11.77 5.66 1.63
N LEU A 88 -11.90 6.55 2.61
CA LEU A 88 -10.80 7.46 2.97
C LEU A 88 -9.56 6.69 3.42
N MET A 89 -9.73 5.65 4.21
CA MET A 89 -8.60 4.87 4.70
C MET A 89 -7.92 4.06 3.61
N GLN A 90 -8.63 3.64 2.56
CA GLN A 90 -8.00 3.03 1.38
C GLN A 90 -7.02 3.97 0.66
N LEU A 91 -7.25 5.28 0.69
CA LEU A 91 -6.38 6.27 0.05
C LEU A 91 -5.24 6.71 0.98
N TYR A 92 -5.56 7.01 2.24
CA TYR A 92 -4.57 7.56 3.18
C TYR A 92 -3.79 6.50 3.95
N CYS A 93 -4.33 5.32 4.14
CA CYS A 93 -3.83 4.15 4.90
C CYS A 93 -3.41 4.43 6.33
N VAL A 94 -2.74 5.53 6.60
CA VAL A 94 -2.37 6.05 7.93
C VAL A 94 -2.62 7.53 7.95
N ILE A 95 -3.41 8.00 8.90
CA ILE A 95 -3.78 9.42 8.99
C ILE A 95 -4.01 9.83 10.45
N GLU A 96 -3.67 11.05 10.80
CA GLU A 96 -4.03 11.62 12.10
C GLU A 96 -5.55 11.72 12.22
N LEU A 97 -6.10 11.30 13.36
CA LEU A 97 -7.55 11.24 13.60
C LEU A 97 -8.22 12.62 13.43
N GLU A 98 -7.55 13.70 13.81
CA GLU A 98 -8.00 15.07 13.62
C GLU A 98 -8.10 15.44 12.13
N GLU A 99 -7.10 15.07 11.34
CA GLU A 99 -7.07 15.33 9.90
C GLU A 99 -8.12 14.47 9.17
N LEU A 100 -8.29 13.20 9.57
CA LEU A 100 -9.33 12.34 9.04
C LEU A 100 -10.72 12.96 9.25
N TYR A 101 -10.99 13.51 10.45
CA TYR A 101 -12.26 14.20 10.72
C TYR A 101 -12.44 15.44 9.85
N LYS A 102 -11.40 16.24 9.64
CA LYS A 102 -11.49 17.44 8.79
C LYS A 102 -11.84 17.07 7.35
N ILE A 103 -11.14 16.05 6.80
CA ILE A 103 -11.41 15.54 5.44
C ILE A 103 -12.82 14.97 5.37
N TYR A 104 -13.19 14.07 6.30
CA TYR A 104 -14.52 13.47 6.36
C TYR A 104 -15.62 14.52 6.38
N LYS A 105 -15.45 15.56 7.21
CA LYS A 105 -16.44 16.65 7.31
C LYS A 105 -16.51 17.49 6.04
N LYS A 106 -15.36 17.79 5.43
CA LYS A 106 -15.28 18.59 4.20
C LYS A 106 -15.89 17.84 3.02
N THR A 107 -15.63 16.54 2.91
CA THR A 107 -16.04 15.71 1.78
C THR A 107 -17.54 15.36 1.83
N TYR A 108 -18.01 14.93 2.98
CA TYR A 108 -19.38 14.34 3.11
C TYR A 108 -20.39 15.26 3.81
N ASP A 109 -19.97 16.41 4.34
CA ASP A 109 -20.78 17.35 5.13
C ASP A 109 -21.73 16.67 6.14
N PRO A 110 -21.22 15.77 6.98
CA PRO A 110 -22.07 15.01 7.90
C PRO A 110 -22.63 15.90 9.00
N LYS A 111 -23.84 15.59 9.47
CA LYS A 111 -24.42 16.20 10.67
C LYS A 111 -23.68 15.83 11.97
N GLN A 112 -22.83 14.84 11.89
CA GLN A 112 -22.10 14.22 12.98
C GLN A 112 -21.04 15.14 13.56
N GLY A 113 -21.02 15.28 14.88
CA GLY A 113 -20.01 16.08 15.58
C GLY A 113 -18.68 15.34 15.75
N LYS A 114 -17.59 16.10 15.95
CA LYS A 114 -16.24 15.57 16.15
C LYS A 114 -16.15 14.48 17.22
N ARG A 115 -16.80 14.71 18.39
CA ARG A 115 -16.78 13.75 19.51
C ARG A 115 -17.44 12.42 19.14
N GLU A 116 -18.51 12.47 18.38
CA GLU A 116 -19.22 11.30 17.89
C GLU A 116 -18.39 10.55 16.85
N PHE A 117 -17.80 11.27 15.90
CA PHE A 117 -16.88 10.70 14.91
C PHE A 117 -15.71 9.97 15.59
N PHE A 118 -15.02 10.60 16.54
CA PHE A 118 -13.89 9.98 17.25
C PHE A 118 -14.30 8.72 18.01
N ARG A 119 -15.49 8.75 18.65
CA ARG A 119 -16.01 7.58 19.32
C ARG A 119 -16.30 6.45 18.35
N TYR A 120 -16.86 6.74 17.17
CA TYR A 120 -17.10 5.72 16.15
C TYR A 120 -15.79 5.12 15.63
N VAL A 121 -14.84 5.95 15.23
CA VAL A 121 -13.53 5.45 14.74
C VAL A 121 -12.86 4.56 15.80
N TYR A 122 -12.88 4.98 17.07
CA TYR A 122 -12.27 4.22 18.14
C TYR A 122 -12.93 2.85 18.34
N TRP A 123 -14.25 2.79 18.39
CA TRP A 123 -14.97 1.54 18.62
C TRP A 123 -14.99 0.66 17.37
N ARG A 124 -15.25 1.23 16.19
CA ARG A 124 -15.23 0.47 14.94
C ARG A 124 -13.83 -0.06 14.63
N GLY A 125 -12.79 0.71 14.90
CA GLY A 125 -11.42 0.24 14.75
C GLY A 125 -11.05 -0.93 15.67
N ARG A 126 -11.72 -1.08 16.82
CA ARG A 126 -11.55 -2.24 17.73
C ARG A 126 -12.41 -3.44 17.36
N MET A 127 -13.53 -3.21 16.69
CA MET A 127 -14.47 -4.25 16.28
C MET A 127 -14.22 -4.76 14.87
N ASN A 128 -13.48 -4.00 14.08
CA ASN A 128 -13.24 -4.30 12.68
C ASN A 128 -11.74 -4.41 12.45
N ASP A 129 -11.29 -5.57 11.99
CA ASP A 129 -9.87 -5.83 11.71
C ASP A 129 -9.28 -4.96 10.59
N LEU A 130 -10.11 -4.16 9.92
CA LEU A 130 -9.64 -3.26 8.85
C LEU A 130 -8.92 -2.02 9.38
N LEU A 131 -9.24 -1.56 10.60
CA LEU A 131 -8.70 -0.32 11.15
C LEU A 131 -8.07 -0.53 12.53
N ASN A 132 -6.94 0.12 12.75
CA ASN A 132 -6.29 0.21 14.05
C ASN A 132 -6.19 1.67 14.49
N THR A 133 -6.38 1.93 15.77
CA THR A 133 -6.11 3.23 16.36
C THR A 133 -4.81 3.18 17.15
N TYR A 134 -3.97 4.16 16.95
CA TYR A 134 -2.66 4.27 17.54
C TYR A 134 -2.48 5.64 18.19
N GLN A 135 -1.88 5.72 19.37
CA GLN A 135 -1.63 6.99 20.06
C GLN A 135 -0.14 7.16 20.35
N GLU A 136 0.42 8.26 19.87
CA GLU A 136 1.78 8.65 20.14
C GLU A 136 1.95 9.18 21.57
N PRO A 137 3.17 9.18 22.14
CA PRO A 137 3.44 9.70 23.48
C PRO A 137 3.09 11.17 23.68
N ASP A 138 3.07 11.98 22.63
CA ASP A 138 2.65 13.39 22.67
C ASP A 138 1.13 13.58 22.70
N GLY A 139 0.37 12.50 22.60
CA GLY A 139 -1.08 12.49 22.59
C GLY A 139 -1.72 12.52 21.19
N THR A 140 -0.94 12.61 20.12
CA THR A 140 -1.43 12.54 18.74
C THR A 140 -2.00 11.16 18.47
N ALA A 141 -3.24 11.10 18.00
CA ALA A 141 -3.90 9.84 17.66
C ALA A 141 -3.94 9.63 16.15
N TYR A 142 -3.56 8.44 15.72
CA TYR A 142 -3.59 7.99 14.34
C TYR A 142 -4.60 6.88 14.12
N VAL A 143 -5.14 6.84 12.91
CA VAL A 143 -5.93 5.72 12.38
C VAL A 143 -5.11 5.10 11.26
N ALA A 144 -5.01 3.78 11.27
CA ALA A 144 -4.25 3.03 10.28
C ALA A 144 -5.06 1.84 9.76
N MET A 145 -4.90 1.49 8.51
CA MET A 145 -5.36 0.21 7.99
C MET A 145 -4.56 -0.93 8.64
N HIS A 146 -5.23 -2.06 8.81
CA HIS A 146 -4.57 -3.26 9.34
C HIS A 146 -3.34 -3.64 8.49
N GLY A 147 -2.25 -4.03 9.15
CA GLY A 147 -1.00 -4.41 8.50
C GLY A 147 -0.08 -3.25 8.13
N MET A 148 -0.51 -2.00 8.28
CA MET A 148 0.36 -0.83 8.02
C MET A 148 1.27 -0.53 9.21
N ASP A 149 2.56 -0.34 8.93
CA ASP A 149 3.54 0.13 9.92
C ASP A 149 3.44 1.65 10.07
N VAL A 150 2.70 2.08 11.09
CA VAL A 150 2.40 3.49 11.38
C VAL A 150 3.68 4.29 11.55
N HIS A 151 4.62 3.80 12.35
CA HIS A 151 5.89 4.50 12.63
C HIS A 151 6.71 4.69 11.36
N LYS A 152 6.87 3.64 10.56
CA LYS A 152 7.60 3.70 9.29
C LYS A 152 6.99 4.72 8.33
N ILE A 153 5.66 4.79 8.27
CA ILE A 153 4.97 5.74 7.38
C ILE A 153 5.14 7.17 7.89
N ILE A 154 4.98 7.42 9.20
CA ILE A 154 5.16 8.74 9.79
C ILE A 154 6.60 9.22 9.59
N GLU A 155 7.60 8.37 9.90
CA GLU A 155 9.02 8.69 9.70
C GLU A 155 9.32 9.06 8.24
N LYS A 156 8.81 8.28 7.30
CA LYS A 156 8.96 8.58 5.87
C LYS A 156 8.25 9.87 5.46
N ARG A 157 7.06 10.17 6.01
CA ARG A 157 6.38 11.46 5.77
C ARG A 157 7.20 12.65 6.24
N GLU A 158 7.85 12.56 7.39
CA GLU A 158 8.75 13.60 7.87
C GLU A 158 9.93 13.85 6.93
N ILE A 159 10.37 12.82 6.22
CA ILE A 159 11.46 12.92 5.26
C ILE A 159 11.00 13.50 3.92
N TYR A 160 9.89 12.98 3.37
CA TYR A 160 9.49 13.26 1.98
C TYR A 160 8.41 14.33 1.85
N ALA A 161 7.46 14.35 2.76
CA ALA A 161 6.23 15.10 2.64
C ALA A 161 5.93 15.99 3.86
N LYS A 162 6.97 16.37 4.64
CA LYS A 162 6.81 17.13 5.89
C LYS A 162 5.95 18.36 5.71
N ASP A 163 6.32 19.21 4.75
CA ASP A 163 5.72 20.52 4.53
C ASP A 163 4.51 20.48 3.56
N LEU A 164 4.14 19.28 3.09
CA LEU A 164 3.00 19.12 2.20
C LEU A 164 1.70 18.92 3.01
N PRO A 165 0.59 19.53 2.57
CA PRO A 165 -0.73 19.15 3.09
C PRO A 165 -1.08 17.73 2.64
N LEU A 166 -2.07 17.12 3.28
CA LEU A 166 -2.71 15.91 2.75
C LEU A 166 -3.31 16.23 1.37
N ASN A 167 -3.23 15.28 0.43
CA ASN A 167 -3.97 15.39 -0.82
C ASN A 167 -5.46 15.26 -0.50
N GLU A 168 -6.28 16.15 -1.04
CA GLU A 168 -7.71 16.17 -0.78
C GLU A 168 -8.45 15.81 -2.06
N PHE A 169 -9.30 14.81 -1.99
CA PHE A 169 -10.11 14.35 -3.11
C PHE A 169 -11.58 14.76 -2.93
N PRO A 170 -12.30 15.20 -3.97
CA PRO A 170 -13.73 15.34 -3.92
C PRO A 170 -14.43 13.97 -3.82
N GLU A 171 -15.65 13.93 -3.30
CA GLU A 171 -16.38 12.67 -3.05
C GLU A 171 -16.48 11.77 -4.29
N TRP A 172 -16.73 12.35 -5.47
CA TRP A 172 -16.85 11.59 -6.71
C TRP A 172 -15.54 10.86 -7.09
N GLU A 173 -14.40 11.49 -6.82
CA GLU A 173 -13.08 10.92 -7.13
C GLU A 173 -12.72 9.84 -6.10
N ILE A 174 -13.03 10.06 -4.82
CA ILE A 174 -12.89 9.03 -3.78
C ILE A 174 -13.67 7.77 -4.17
N ASN A 175 -14.92 7.94 -4.59
CA ASN A 175 -15.75 6.83 -5.02
C ASN A 175 -15.15 6.13 -6.24
N GLU A 176 -14.72 6.87 -7.26
CA GLU A 176 -14.09 6.30 -8.46
C GLU A 176 -12.83 5.47 -8.12
N LEU A 177 -11.95 6.00 -7.28
CA LEU A 177 -10.70 5.35 -6.89
C LEU A 177 -10.91 4.14 -5.95
N THR A 178 -12.02 4.09 -5.21
CA THR A 178 -12.25 3.07 -4.18
C THR A 178 -13.33 2.04 -4.54
N ASP A 179 -14.22 2.33 -5.47
CA ASP A 179 -15.23 1.35 -5.94
C ASP A 179 -14.57 0.17 -6.65
N ASN A 180 -13.50 0.43 -7.37
CA ASN A 180 -12.69 -0.61 -7.98
C ASN A 180 -11.22 -0.23 -7.89
N ILE A 181 -10.42 -1.05 -7.22
CA ILE A 181 -8.98 -0.83 -7.06
C ILE A 181 -8.26 -0.66 -8.41
N ALA A 182 -8.77 -1.27 -9.46
CA ALA A 182 -8.25 -1.14 -10.82
C ALA A 182 -8.36 0.29 -11.39
N ASN A 183 -9.20 1.15 -10.81
CA ASN A 183 -9.32 2.55 -11.21
C ASN A 183 -8.16 3.41 -10.68
N ARG A 184 -7.40 2.92 -9.70
CA ARG A 184 -6.29 3.65 -9.09
C ARG A 184 -5.04 3.69 -9.96
N ALA A 185 -4.83 2.65 -10.77
CA ALA A 185 -3.68 2.58 -11.66
C ALA A 185 -3.99 1.64 -12.84
N GLU A 186 -3.65 2.05 -14.05
CA GLU A 186 -3.84 1.22 -15.25
C GLU A 186 -3.00 -0.07 -15.16
N SER A 187 -1.82 0.02 -14.60
CA SER A 187 -0.90 -1.11 -14.37
C SER A 187 -1.50 -2.21 -13.50
N ILE A 188 -2.49 -1.93 -12.65
CA ILE A 188 -3.21 -2.95 -11.87
C ILE A 188 -3.97 -3.91 -12.80
N ASN A 189 -4.68 -3.37 -13.79
CA ASN A 189 -5.41 -4.18 -14.76
C ASN A 189 -4.46 -5.01 -15.61
N ILE A 190 -3.35 -4.42 -16.04
CA ILE A 190 -2.34 -5.11 -16.85
C ILE A 190 -1.72 -6.26 -16.04
N LEU A 191 -1.38 -6.02 -14.77
CA LEU A 191 -0.87 -7.07 -13.87
C LEU A 191 -1.88 -8.19 -13.68
N TYR A 192 -3.14 -7.85 -13.44
CA TYR A 192 -4.22 -8.84 -13.30
C TYR A 192 -4.33 -9.72 -14.54
N MET A 193 -4.39 -9.12 -15.72
CA MET A 193 -4.47 -9.85 -17.00
C MET A 193 -3.23 -10.73 -17.22
N MET A 194 -2.04 -10.23 -16.94
CA MET A 194 -0.80 -11.00 -17.06
C MET A 194 -0.80 -12.23 -16.15
N LEU A 195 -1.22 -12.09 -14.90
CA LEU A 195 -1.31 -13.19 -13.95
C LEU A 195 -2.32 -14.25 -14.43
N GLN A 196 -3.47 -13.84 -14.95
CA GLN A 196 -4.48 -14.76 -15.43
C GLN A 196 -4.15 -15.39 -16.79
N GLU A 197 -3.74 -14.60 -17.78
CA GLU A 197 -3.58 -15.08 -19.15
C GLU A 197 -2.23 -15.72 -19.41
N GLN A 198 -1.14 -15.06 -19.01
CA GLN A 198 0.21 -15.59 -19.23
C GLN A 198 0.57 -16.65 -18.20
N PHE A 199 0.29 -16.40 -16.92
CA PHE A 199 0.62 -17.35 -15.86
C PHE A 199 -0.51 -18.36 -15.59
N ARG A 200 -1.71 -18.15 -16.12
CA ARG A 200 -2.91 -19.02 -15.97
C ARG A 200 -3.24 -19.29 -14.50
N MET A 201 -3.14 -18.27 -13.69
CA MET A 201 -3.44 -18.37 -12.27
C MET A 201 -4.95 -18.37 -12.03
N PRO A 202 -5.46 -19.12 -11.03
CA PRO A 202 -6.82 -19.03 -10.58
C PRO A 202 -7.16 -17.59 -10.11
N GLU A 203 -8.41 -17.18 -10.25
CA GLU A 203 -8.87 -15.84 -9.89
C GLU A 203 -8.57 -15.47 -8.42
N GLN A 204 -8.80 -16.39 -7.50
CA GLN A 204 -8.52 -16.18 -6.09
C GLN A 204 -7.02 -15.91 -5.83
N GLU A 205 -6.13 -16.75 -6.38
CA GLU A 205 -4.68 -16.58 -6.23
C GLU A 205 -4.20 -15.29 -6.91
N THR A 206 -4.78 -14.94 -8.07
CA THR A 206 -4.51 -13.69 -8.77
C THR A 206 -4.85 -12.49 -7.88
N SER A 207 -6.03 -12.51 -7.27
CA SER A 207 -6.49 -11.44 -6.36
C SER A 207 -5.60 -11.31 -5.12
N GLU A 208 -5.15 -12.42 -4.55
CA GLU A 208 -4.23 -12.42 -3.41
C GLU A 208 -2.86 -11.83 -3.77
N ILE A 209 -2.30 -12.21 -4.93
CA ILE A 209 -1.02 -11.66 -5.40
C ILE A 209 -1.16 -10.17 -5.65
N LEU A 210 -2.23 -9.75 -6.32
CA LEU A 210 -2.49 -8.36 -6.62
C LEU A 210 -2.60 -7.53 -5.33
N PHE A 211 -3.39 -7.99 -4.36
CA PHE A 211 -3.54 -7.32 -3.07
C PHE A 211 -2.20 -7.19 -2.33
N ASN A 212 -1.41 -8.28 -2.27
CA ASN A 212 -0.11 -8.25 -1.63
C ASN A 212 0.88 -7.33 -2.37
N THR A 213 0.81 -7.29 -3.70
CA THR A 213 1.66 -6.41 -4.52
C THR A 213 1.34 -4.94 -4.23
N ILE A 214 0.05 -4.56 -4.25
CA ILE A 214 -0.39 -3.21 -3.93
C ILE A 214 0.02 -2.83 -2.49
N SER A 215 -0.19 -3.73 -1.53
CA SER A 215 0.21 -3.50 -0.13
C SER A 215 1.72 -3.29 0.01
N SER A 216 2.54 -4.05 -0.72
CA SER A 216 4.00 -3.87 -0.76
C SER A 216 4.40 -2.52 -1.36
N VAL A 217 3.77 -2.10 -2.46
CA VAL A 217 3.99 -0.76 -3.06
C VAL A 217 3.63 0.33 -2.05
N MET A 218 2.46 0.25 -1.43
CA MET A 218 1.99 1.23 -0.44
C MET A 218 2.86 1.28 0.82
N SER A 219 3.45 0.15 1.21
CA SER A 219 4.41 0.06 2.33
C SER A 219 5.80 0.61 1.96
N GLY A 220 6.02 0.92 0.68
CA GLY A 220 7.28 1.46 0.16
C GLY A 220 8.38 0.41 0.06
N ASP A 221 8.02 -0.83 -0.27
CA ASP A 221 8.99 -1.87 -0.61
C ASP A 221 9.68 -1.54 -1.93
N THR A 222 10.88 -2.09 -2.11
CA THR A 222 11.64 -1.87 -3.34
C THR A 222 11.09 -2.76 -4.47
N LEU A 223 11.28 -2.31 -5.70
CA LEU A 223 10.84 -3.01 -6.90
C LEU A 223 11.32 -4.48 -6.92
N GLY A 224 12.60 -4.72 -6.62
CA GLY A 224 13.16 -6.08 -6.58
C GLY A 224 12.48 -6.99 -5.55
N VAL A 225 12.14 -6.46 -4.35
CA VAL A 225 11.40 -7.22 -3.32
C VAL A 225 10.00 -7.58 -3.82
N ILE A 226 9.31 -6.65 -4.45
CA ILE A 226 7.96 -6.86 -4.97
C ILE A 226 7.97 -7.95 -6.05
N ILE A 227 8.87 -7.86 -7.00
CA ILE A 227 8.99 -8.84 -8.10
C ILE A 227 9.35 -10.23 -7.55
N GLU A 228 10.27 -10.33 -6.59
CA GLU A 228 10.63 -11.62 -6.00
C GLU A 228 9.47 -12.23 -5.23
N ASN A 229 8.66 -11.42 -4.53
CA ASN A 229 7.44 -11.88 -3.86
C ASN A 229 6.42 -12.44 -4.87
N ILE A 230 6.24 -11.80 -6.02
CA ILE A 230 5.37 -12.31 -7.08
C ILE A 230 5.93 -13.62 -7.63
N LYS A 231 7.22 -13.65 -7.93
CA LYS A 231 7.92 -14.80 -8.52
C LYS A 231 7.83 -16.05 -7.64
N THR A 232 7.94 -15.90 -6.31
CA THR A 232 7.84 -17.03 -5.39
C THR A 232 6.46 -17.67 -5.36
N ARG A 233 5.40 -16.93 -5.70
CA ARG A 233 4.01 -17.39 -5.76
C ARG A 233 3.61 -17.91 -7.14
N VAL A 234 4.23 -17.40 -8.18
CA VAL A 234 3.99 -17.80 -9.57
C VAL A 234 4.85 -19.02 -9.89
N ASN A 235 4.26 -20.20 -9.87
CA ASN A 235 4.97 -21.48 -10.14
C ASN A 235 5.22 -21.68 -11.65
N LYS A 236 6.01 -20.80 -12.27
CA LYS A 236 6.42 -20.88 -13.67
C LYS A 236 7.84 -20.39 -13.89
N THR A 237 8.47 -20.87 -14.94
CA THR A 237 9.78 -20.38 -15.38
C THR A 237 9.62 -18.97 -15.94
N TRP A 238 10.34 -18.02 -15.40
CA TRP A 238 10.40 -16.65 -15.87
C TRP A 238 11.46 -16.52 -16.95
N THR A 239 11.03 -16.21 -18.16
CA THR A 239 11.95 -15.83 -19.23
C THR A 239 12.42 -14.38 -19.02
N PRO A 240 13.55 -13.97 -19.63
CA PRO A 240 13.99 -12.57 -19.59
C PRO A 240 12.92 -11.57 -20.03
N ASP A 241 12.11 -11.92 -21.03
CA ASP A 241 11.04 -11.06 -21.54
C ASP A 241 9.92 -10.90 -20.49
N ILE A 242 9.49 -11.99 -19.85
CA ILE A 242 8.49 -11.96 -18.78
C ILE A 242 9.02 -11.13 -17.60
N TYR A 243 10.31 -11.28 -17.27
CA TYR A 243 10.91 -10.50 -16.19
C TYR A 243 10.91 -8.99 -16.53
N ALA A 244 11.30 -8.64 -17.75
CA ALA A 244 11.30 -7.25 -18.20
C ALA A 244 9.88 -6.64 -18.23
N GLU A 245 8.90 -7.39 -18.70
CA GLU A 245 7.49 -6.98 -18.73
C GLU A 245 6.96 -6.76 -17.31
N MET A 246 7.23 -7.69 -16.39
CA MET A 246 6.86 -7.56 -14.99
C MET A 246 7.54 -6.36 -14.33
N TRP A 247 8.83 -6.14 -14.61
CA TRP A 247 9.58 -5.01 -14.09
C TRP A 247 8.95 -3.68 -14.50
N ASN A 248 8.67 -3.50 -15.79
CA ASN A 248 8.04 -2.27 -16.28
C ASN A 248 6.68 -2.05 -15.63
N MET A 249 5.85 -3.05 -15.60
CA MET A 249 4.51 -2.97 -15.04
C MET A 249 4.50 -2.63 -13.55
N ILE A 250 5.37 -3.28 -12.74
CA ILE A 250 5.46 -2.93 -11.31
C ILE A 250 6.08 -1.54 -11.12
N SER A 251 6.99 -1.13 -12.02
CA SER A 251 7.52 0.23 -12.03
C SER A 251 6.42 1.27 -12.27
N ASP A 252 5.56 1.03 -13.25
CA ASP A 252 4.43 1.90 -13.56
C ASP A 252 3.46 1.96 -12.36
N LEU A 253 3.13 0.80 -11.79
CA LEU A 253 2.31 0.72 -10.58
C LEU A 253 2.88 1.53 -9.41
N MET A 254 4.19 1.49 -9.21
CA MET A 254 4.88 2.28 -8.17
C MET A 254 4.84 3.78 -8.44
N ILE A 255 4.65 4.22 -9.68
CA ILE A 255 4.54 5.63 -10.07
C ILE A 255 3.10 6.12 -9.96
N GLU A 256 2.15 5.33 -10.43
CA GLU A 256 0.75 5.70 -10.57
C GLU A 256 -0.02 5.68 -9.24
N LEU A 257 0.31 4.72 -8.35
CA LEU A 257 -0.46 4.49 -7.13
C LEU A 257 -0.24 5.59 -6.08
N GLU A 258 -1.34 6.04 -5.46
CA GLU A 258 -1.28 6.97 -4.32
C GLU A 258 -0.58 6.33 -3.13
N LEU A 259 0.44 7.00 -2.61
CA LEU A 259 1.27 6.48 -1.54
C LEU A 259 0.97 7.13 -0.19
N PRO A 260 0.78 6.34 0.87
CA PRO A 260 0.62 6.84 2.23
C PRO A 260 1.76 7.74 2.68
N ILE A 261 2.99 7.41 2.29
CA ILE A 261 4.20 8.19 2.61
C ILE A 261 4.23 9.57 1.94
N LEU A 262 3.48 9.75 0.85
CA LEU A 262 3.34 11.02 0.12
C LEU A 262 2.01 11.72 0.42
N LYS A 263 1.35 11.34 1.52
CA LYS A 263 0.06 11.92 1.94
C LYS A 263 -1.03 11.77 0.88
N ALA A 264 -1.15 10.56 0.33
CA ALA A 264 -2.08 10.16 -0.73
C ALA A 264 -1.87 10.87 -2.08
N ARG A 265 -0.62 11.15 -2.44
CA ARG A 265 -0.21 11.49 -3.81
C ARG A 265 0.43 10.30 -4.47
N SER A 266 0.27 10.19 -5.78
CA SER A 266 1.13 9.32 -6.57
C SER A 266 2.56 9.88 -6.62
N ARG A 267 3.52 9.06 -7.04
CA ARG A 267 4.89 9.56 -7.23
C ARG A 267 4.97 10.58 -8.36
N ASP A 268 4.14 10.41 -9.38
CA ASP A 268 4.11 11.33 -10.52
C ASP A 268 3.59 12.71 -10.10
N GLU A 269 2.47 12.76 -9.38
CA GLU A 269 1.93 14.01 -8.82
C GLU A 269 2.95 14.71 -7.92
N TYR A 270 3.55 13.96 -6.99
CA TYR A 270 4.57 14.51 -6.09
C TYR A 270 5.78 15.04 -6.86
N ALA A 271 6.25 14.30 -7.86
CA ALA A 271 7.37 14.70 -8.68
C ALA A 271 7.07 15.97 -9.48
N MET A 272 5.86 16.10 -10.04
CA MET A 272 5.41 17.32 -10.71
C MET A 272 5.38 18.51 -9.76
N GLU A 273 4.83 18.34 -8.55
CA GLU A 273 4.78 19.40 -7.53
C GLU A 273 6.17 19.84 -7.05
N GLN A 274 7.14 18.92 -7.01
CA GLN A 274 8.49 19.17 -6.52
C GLN A 274 9.52 19.40 -7.64
N GLU A 275 9.10 19.44 -8.91
CA GLU A 275 9.97 19.57 -10.08
C GLU A 275 11.11 18.54 -10.10
N MET A 276 10.82 17.28 -9.74
CA MET A 276 11.79 16.19 -9.65
C MET A 276 11.31 14.94 -10.41
N SER A 277 12.17 13.94 -10.54
CA SER A 277 11.79 12.66 -11.15
C SER A 277 10.98 11.79 -10.18
N PRO A 278 9.91 11.10 -10.64
CA PRO A 278 9.15 10.15 -9.84
C PRO A 278 10.01 9.04 -9.21
N TRP A 279 11.11 8.69 -9.85
CA TRP A 279 12.06 7.66 -9.40
C TRP A 279 12.94 8.10 -8.24
N SER A 280 13.21 9.39 -8.10
CA SER A 280 14.04 9.91 -7.01
C SER A 280 13.43 9.68 -5.63
N ILE A 281 12.14 9.47 -5.53
CA ILE A 281 11.43 9.21 -4.28
C ILE A 281 11.82 7.86 -3.67
N GLY A 282 11.99 6.82 -4.50
CA GLY A 282 12.43 5.49 -4.03
C GLY A 282 13.88 5.47 -3.56
N MET A 283 14.72 6.34 -4.11
CA MET A 283 16.15 6.46 -3.79
C MET A 283 16.42 7.32 -2.57
N LEU A 284 15.49 8.21 -2.20
CA LEU A 284 15.61 9.14 -1.07
C LEU A 284 15.41 8.49 0.31
N SER A 285 15.38 7.16 0.40
CA SER A 285 15.24 6.46 1.70
C SER A 285 16.31 6.82 2.73
N ASP A 286 17.39 7.54 2.32
CA ASP A 286 18.48 7.99 3.19
C ASP A 286 18.84 9.47 2.91
N LYS A 287 17.89 10.41 3.07
CA LYS A 287 18.17 11.87 2.94
C LYS A 287 19.37 12.37 3.76
N GLU A 288 19.68 11.70 4.86
CA GLU A 288 20.84 12.09 5.68
C GLU A 288 22.20 11.90 4.96
N ASN A 289 22.27 10.95 4.03
CA ASN A 289 23.49 10.67 3.28
C ASN A 289 23.69 11.58 2.05
N PHE A 290 22.62 12.24 1.58
CA PHE A 290 22.65 13.13 0.40
C PHE A 290 23.14 14.54 0.69
N LYS A 291 23.16 14.96 1.96
CA LYS A 291 23.54 16.34 2.34
C LYS A 291 25.00 16.75 1.98
N ASN A 292 25.85 15.78 1.66
CA ASN A 292 27.29 16.00 1.43
C ASN A 292 27.77 15.80 -0.01
N THR A 293 26.92 15.39 -0.93
CA THR A 293 27.30 15.23 -2.33
C THR A 293 26.60 16.29 -3.18
N LYS A 294 27.35 17.00 -4.03
CA LYS A 294 26.79 17.80 -5.15
C LYS A 294 26.23 16.83 -6.17
N GLN A 295 25.08 16.22 -5.88
CA GLN A 295 24.38 15.40 -6.83
C GLN A 295 23.57 16.27 -7.79
N GLN A 296 23.73 16.04 -9.07
CA GLN A 296 22.84 16.55 -10.08
C GLN A 296 21.56 15.72 -10.04
N HIS A 297 20.42 16.37 -9.86
CA HIS A 297 19.13 15.71 -9.97
C HIS A 297 18.72 15.52 -11.42
N LEU A 298 17.88 14.52 -11.69
CA LEU A 298 17.50 14.19 -13.08
C LEU A 298 16.82 15.36 -13.80
N TYR A 299 16.05 16.19 -13.08
CA TYR A 299 15.42 17.41 -13.65
C TYR A 299 16.42 18.48 -14.12
N GLU A 300 17.69 18.44 -13.66
CA GLU A 300 18.75 19.33 -14.12
C GLU A 300 19.31 18.93 -15.49
N PHE A 301 18.98 17.73 -15.98
CA PHE A 301 19.42 17.27 -17.29
C PHE A 301 18.52 17.86 -18.40
N PRO A 302 19.08 18.01 -19.62
CA PRO A 302 18.27 18.39 -20.77
C PRO A 302 17.06 17.45 -20.93
N ARG A 303 15.91 18.02 -21.24
CA ARG A 303 14.66 17.25 -21.42
C ARG A 303 14.81 16.08 -22.39
N SER A 304 15.58 16.24 -23.45
CA SER A 304 15.90 15.16 -24.40
C SER A 304 16.65 13.96 -23.79
N ILE A 305 17.39 14.18 -22.71
CA ILE A 305 18.08 13.11 -21.97
C ILE A 305 17.13 12.44 -21.00
N GLN A 306 16.30 13.22 -20.31
CA GLN A 306 15.23 12.70 -19.46
C GLN A 306 14.28 11.82 -20.28
N GLU A 307 13.74 12.33 -21.39
CA GLU A 307 12.88 11.58 -22.30
C GLU A 307 13.52 10.29 -22.81
N ARG A 308 14.85 10.26 -23.03
CA ARG A 308 15.55 9.05 -23.43
C ARG A 308 15.67 8.03 -22.32
N LEU A 309 15.93 8.46 -21.09
CA LEU A 309 15.98 7.59 -19.92
C LEU A 309 14.61 6.94 -19.69
N TYR A 310 13.52 7.70 -19.80
CA TYR A 310 12.16 7.16 -19.71
C TYR A 310 11.82 6.20 -20.86
N ASN A 311 12.17 6.60 -22.10
CA ASN A 311 11.85 5.78 -23.27
C ASN A 311 12.67 4.46 -23.33
N ILE A 312 13.85 4.42 -22.72
CA ILE A 312 14.66 3.21 -22.67
C ILE A 312 13.97 2.09 -21.92
N GLU A 313 13.21 2.43 -20.88
CA GLU A 313 12.42 1.46 -20.11
C GLU A 313 11.34 0.80 -20.97
N SER A 314 10.82 1.51 -21.98
CA SER A 314 9.78 1.01 -22.88
C SER A 314 10.33 0.44 -24.20
N THR A 315 11.48 0.90 -24.69
CA THR A 315 11.96 0.56 -26.02
C THR A 315 13.17 -0.38 -26.03
N GLY A 316 14.00 -0.37 -24.98
CA GLY A 316 15.24 -1.15 -24.86
C GLY A 316 16.23 -0.99 -26.00
N MET A 317 16.12 0.10 -26.78
CA MET A 317 16.91 0.28 -27.98
C MET A 317 18.38 0.50 -27.64
N LYS A 318 19.25 -0.35 -28.15
CA LYS A 318 20.71 -0.25 -27.98
C LYS A 318 21.24 1.14 -28.36
N GLU A 319 20.66 1.76 -29.37
CA GLU A 319 21.05 3.11 -29.82
C GLU A 319 20.81 4.17 -28.73
N ASP A 320 19.72 4.07 -27.96
CA ASP A 320 19.43 5.00 -26.87
C ASP A 320 20.34 4.76 -25.67
N ILE A 321 20.65 3.51 -25.38
CA ILE A 321 21.65 3.13 -24.38
C ILE A 321 23.02 3.72 -24.74
N ASP A 322 23.47 3.54 -25.96
CA ASP A 322 24.75 4.05 -26.43
C ASP A 322 24.80 5.59 -26.38
N LYS A 323 23.70 6.28 -26.72
CA LYS A 323 23.59 7.74 -26.62
C LYS A 323 23.67 8.23 -25.17
N LEU A 324 23.01 7.53 -24.24
CA LEU A 324 23.07 7.88 -22.82
C LEU A 324 24.46 7.63 -22.22
N PHE A 325 25.14 6.55 -22.60
CA PHE A 325 26.55 6.32 -22.23
C PHE A 325 27.48 7.39 -22.80
N ALA A 326 27.29 7.79 -24.07
CA ALA A 326 28.06 8.86 -24.68
C ALA A 326 27.82 10.21 -23.96
N TYR A 327 26.57 10.52 -23.65
CA TYR A 327 26.21 11.72 -22.89
C TYR A 327 26.85 11.71 -21.50
N LYS A 328 26.71 10.59 -20.76
CA LYS A 328 27.34 10.40 -19.45
C LYS A 328 28.84 10.65 -19.48
N LYS A 329 29.53 10.06 -20.44
CA LYS A 329 30.99 10.20 -20.60
C LYS A 329 31.39 11.63 -20.93
N GLY A 330 30.67 12.29 -21.85
CA GLY A 330 30.95 13.66 -22.27
C GLY A 330 30.76 14.71 -21.17
N ASN A 331 29.78 14.51 -20.30
CA ASN A 331 29.41 15.45 -19.25
C ASN A 331 29.90 15.05 -17.85
N ARG A 332 30.62 13.94 -17.73
CA ARG A 332 31.14 13.39 -16.45
C ARG A 332 30.04 13.24 -15.39
N ILE A 333 28.88 12.73 -15.79
CA ILE A 333 27.74 12.59 -14.93
C ILE A 333 27.99 11.54 -13.86
N CYS A 334 27.73 11.91 -12.59
CA CYS A 334 27.85 11.07 -11.40
C CYS A 334 26.50 11.00 -10.63
N SER A 335 25.39 11.41 -11.23
CA SER A 335 24.07 11.33 -10.60
C SER A 335 23.72 9.86 -10.30
N GLU A 336 23.44 9.54 -9.03
CA GLU A 336 23.05 8.19 -8.62
C GLU A 336 21.74 7.78 -9.28
N GLU A 337 20.82 8.71 -9.42
CA GLU A 337 19.54 8.53 -10.09
C GLU A 337 19.72 8.15 -11.57
N PHE A 338 20.55 8.90 -12.30
CA PHE A 338 20.87 8.58 -13.69
C PHE A 338 21.57 7.21 -13.81
N LEU A 339 22.52 6.93 -12.92
CA LEU A 339 23.24 5.66 -12.90
C LEU A 339 22.31 4.48 -12.59
N TYR A 340 21.38 4.68 -11.66
CA TYR A 340 20.37 3.68 -11.31
C TYR A 340 19.46 3.36 -12.49
N MET A 341 18.78 4.37 -13.06
CA MET A 341 17.84 4.18 -14.16
C MET A 341 18.52 3.50 -15.37
N LEU A 342 19.70 3.98 -15.74
CA LEU A 342 20.43 3.39 -16.84
C LEU A 342 20.93 1.96 -16.52
N SER A 343 21.31 1.66 -15.26
CA SER A 343 21.70 0.30 -14.85
C SER A 343 20.53 -0.65 -14.88
N SER A 344 19.39 -0.24 -14.33
CA SER A 344 18.15 -1.03 -14.29
C SER A 344 17.69 -1.37 -15.71
N SER A 345 17.60 -0.37 -16.60
CA SER A 345 17.28 -0.61 -18.02
C SER A 345 18.27 -1.54 -18.69
N CYS A 346 19.57 -1.42 -18.38
CA CYS A 346 20.59 -2.34 -18.93
C CYS A 346 20.38 -3.78 -18.46
N ILE A 347 19.95 -4.00 -17.21
CA ILE A 347 19.68 -5.35 -16.68
C ILE A 347 18.47 -5.95 -17.40
N VAL A 348 17.36 -5.20 -17.44
CA VAL A 348 16.10 -5.64 -18.06
C VAL A 348 16.32 -6.10 -19.51
N TYR A 349 17.13 -5.38 -20.28
CA TYR A 349 17.38 -5.69 -21.69
C TYR A 349 18.65 -6.50 -21.95
N GLY A 350 19.25 -7.11 -20.92
CA GLY A 350 20.38 -8.02 -21.05
C GLY A 350 21.73 -7.37 -21.37
N TYR A 351 21.86 -6.05 -21.20
CA TYR A 351 23.15 -5.34 -21.37
C TYR A 351 23.97 -5.41 -20.07
N ILE A 352 24.21 -6.64 -19.61
CA ILE A 352 24.78 -6.93 -18.28
C ILE A 352 26.18 -6.34 -18.08
N LYS A 353 27.00 -6.28 -19.14
CA LYS A 353 28.33 -5.68 -19.05
C LYS A 353 28.27 -4.19 -18.74
N GLU A 354 27.38 -3.50 -19.41
CA GLU A 354 27.09 -2.09 -19.21
C GLU A 354 26.53 -1.83 -17.80
N ALA A 355 25.57 -2.62 -17.38
CA ALA A 355 25.00 -2.55 -16.02
C ALA A 355 26.09 -2.72 -14.95
N ARG A 356 26.94 -3.75 -15.04
CA ARG A 356 28.04 -3.97 -14.09
C ARG A 356 29.01 -2.78 -14.01
N SER A 357 29.23 -2.08 -15.12
CA SER A 357 30.08 -0.87 -15.14
C SER A 357 29.46 0.28 -14.35
N LEU A 358 28.15 0.52 -14.52
CA LEU A 358 27.40 1.56 -13.81
C LEU A 358 27.26 1.25 -12.33
N ILE A 359 26.99 0.00 -11.98
CA ILE A 359 26.90 -0.48 -10.59
C ILE A 359 28.24 -0.27 -9.86
N LYS A 360 29.36 -0.49 -10.55
CA LYS A 360 30.67 -0.20 -9.96
C LYS A 360 30.85 1.28 -9.62
N GLU A 361 30.30 2.18 -10.43
CA GLU A 361 30.32 3.61 -10.13
C GLU A 361 29.41 3.95 -8.95
N LEU A 362 28.18 3.40 -8.90
CA LEU A 362 27.27 3.52 -7.78
C LEU A 362 27.89 3.06 -6.44
N LYS A 363 28.66 1.95 -6.46
CA LYS A 363 29.40 1.50 -5.28
C LYS A 363 30.41 2.50 -4.74
N ASN A 364 30.93 3.38 -5.60
CA ASN A 364 31.95 4.37 -5.24
C ASN A 364 31.34 5.77 -5.00
N SER A 365 30.02 5.93 -5.07
CA SER A 365 29.36 7.22 -4.87
C SER A 365 29.07 7.50 -3.37
N SER A 366 27.89 7.25 -2.90
CA SER A 366 27.46 7.49 -1.53
C SER A 366 27.12 6.19 -0.79
N THR A 367 26.69 6.30 0.45
CA THR A 367 26.14 5.17 1.22
C THR A 367 24.84 4.65 0.57
N ALA A 368 24.01 5.56 0.05
CA ALA A 368 22.78 5.18 -0.69
C ALA A 368 23.15 4.49 -2.00
N GLY A 369 24.09 5.04 -2.78
CA GLY A 369 24.58 4.41 -4.00
C GLY A 369 25.15 3.01 -3.78
N LYS A 370 25.83 2.76 -2.65
CA LYS A 370 26.29 1.40 -2.28
C LYS A 370 25.14 0.43 -2.03
N LYS A 371 24.06 0.89 -1.37
CA LYS A 371 22.88 0.06 -1.12
C LYS A 371 22.17 -0.27 -2.44
N ILE A 372 21.96 0.74 -3.29
CA ILE A 372 21.38 0.60 -4.63
C ILE A 372 22.21 -0.38 -5.47
N ALA A 373 23.52 -0.19 -5.51
CA ALA A 373 24.44 -1.07 -6.23
C ALA A 373 24.31 -2.54 -5.79
N LYS A 374 24.15 -2.77 -4.47
CA LYS A 374 23.96 -4.13 -3.93
C LYS A 374 22.63 -4.75 -4.38
N LEU A 375 21.56 -3.95 -4.45
CA LEU A 375 20.27 -4.43 -4.95
C LEU A 375 20.35 -4.80 -6.44
N LEU A 376 20.93 -3.92 -7.26
CA LEU A 376 21.14 -4.19 -8.69
C LEU A 376 22.07 -5.40 -8.95
N GLU A 377 23.02 -5.69 -8.05
CA GLU A 377 23.83 -6.92 -8.17
C GLU A 377 23.00 -8.17 -7.93
N ILE A 378 22.08 -8.14 -6.96
CA ILE A 378 21.14 -9.24 -6.73
C ILE A 378 20.28 -9.47 -7.97
N GLU A 379 19.82 -8.40 -8.61
CA GLU A 379 19.04 -8.47 -9.86
C GLU A 379 19.86 -9.09 -11.01
N ILE A 380 21.12 -8.72 -11.16
CA ILE A 380 22.01 -9.35 -12.16
C ILE A 380 22.21 -10.84 -11.86
N ASP A 381 22.44 -11.20 -10.59
CA ASP A 381 22.62 -12.60 -10.22
C ASP A 381 21.35 -13.41 -10.49
N GLN A 382 20.17 -12.82 -10.30
CA GLN A 382 18.88 -13.43 -10.65
C GLN A 382 18.73 -13.57 -12.18
N TYR A 383 19.08 -12.54 -12.95
CA TYR A 383 19.07 -12.58 -14.40
C TYR A 383 20.00 -13.69 -14.94
N ASP A 384 21.25 -13.77 -14.44
CA ASP A 384 22.22 -14.79 -14.83
C ASP A 384 21.71 -16.20 -14.49
N ASN A 385 21.08 -16.40 -13.32
CA ASN A 385 20.47 -17.68 -12.92
C ASN A 385 19.31 -18.10 -13.83
N VAL A 386 18.50 -17.15 -14.31
CA VAL A 386 17.39 -17.44 -15.23
C VAL A 386 17.92 -17.84 -16.60
N MET A 387 18.97 -17.18 -17.08
CA MET A 387 19.60 -17.51 -18.38
C MET A 387 20.30 -18.87 -18.36
N ASP A 388 20.96 -19.23 -17.24
CA ASP A 388 21.61 -20.54 -17.09
C ASP A 388 20.61 -21.71 -17.02
N MET A 389 19.36 -21.47 -16.56
CA MET A 389 18.29 -22.48 -16.53
C MET A 389 17.59 -22.66 -17.88
N GLY A 390 17.75 -21.74 -18.82
CA GLY A 390 17.14 -21.80 -20.15
C GLY A 390 17.91 -22.66 -21.18
N ASP A 391 19.11 -23.10 -20.86
CA ASP A 391 19.95 -23.94 -21.72
C ASP A 391 19.76 -25.47 -21.49
N TYR A 392 18.68 -25.91 -20.83
CA TYR A 392 18.35 -27.33 -20.64
C TYR A 392 17.08 -27.74 -21.37
#